data_888b3106c6cf2f174eefdfa5702ad35f
#
_entry.id   888b3106c6cf2f174eefdfa5702ad35f
#
_cell.length_a   1.000
_cell.length_b   1.000
_cell.length_c   1.000
_cell.angle_alpha   90.00
_cell.angle_beta   90.00
_cell.angle_gamma   90.00
#
_symmetry.space_group_name_H-M   'P 1'
#
loop_
_entity.id
_entity.type
_entity.pdbx_description
1 polymer ?
#
loop_
_entity_poly.entity_id
_entity_poly.type
_entity_poly.pdbx_seq_one_letter_code
_entity_poly.pdbx_strand_id
1 'polypeptide(L)'
;MLDTLRHVIEAHGGLENWNQHNALSVDLVIGGMLWGLKGQAGKLERTTVTVGLGKEWASHQPFGPDNRRTRFSPDRVAIEDAHGKVIEELAAPRASFAGHALETPWTEPQLAYFAGYAMWTYLNLPFLALHEGVEVEELPIWHENGEAWRPLRLTFSDTIATHSKVQTIYAGDDGLLRRHDYAVEIAGDSPAAHYLGKYVTVDGIKFPTERRVYVAGPDGKPMPDLMTVSIDLSNYRFV
;
A
#
# COMPACT_ATOMS: atom_id res chain seq x y z
N MET A 1 22.73 -8.60 2.04
CA MET A 1 21.35 -8.75 1.53
C MET A 1 21.04 -10.23 1.50
N LEU A 2 19.90 -10.66 2.04
CA LEU A 2 19.41 -12.05 2.02
C LEU A 2 19.24 -12.54 0.57
N ASP A 3 19.43 -13.83 0.30
CA ASP A 3 19.38 -14.36 -1.07
C ASP A 3 17.97 -14.31 -1.65
N THR A 4 16.95 -14.61 -0.84
CA THR A 4 15.54 -14.46 -1.24
C THR A 4 15.22 -13.01 -1.59
N LEU A 5 15.65 -12.03 -0.77
CA LEU A 5 15.40 -10.62 -1.05
C LEU A 5 16.08 -10.17 -2.35
N ARG A 6 17.33 -10.61 -2.58
CA ARG A 6 18.03 -10.30 -3.83
C ARG A 6 17.27 -10.83 -5.05
N HIS A 7 16.83 -12.08 -5.00
CA HIS A 7 16.05 -12.70 -6.07
C HIS A 7 14.76 -11.92 -6.35
N VAL A 8 14.05 -11.50 -5.30
CA VAL A 8 12.82 -10.69 -5.41
C VAL A 8 13.10 -9.33 -6.05
N ILE A 9 14.14 -8.61 -5.61
CA ILE A 9 14.52 -7.31 -6.18
C ILE A 9 14.90 -7.44 -7.66
N GLU A 10 15.70 -8.44 -8.02
CA GLU A 10 16.09 -8.68 -9.42
C GLU A 10 14.90 -9.04 -10.29
N ALA A 11 13.98 -9.89 -9.80
CA ALA A 11 12.77 -10.27 -10.52
C ALA A 11 11.84 -9.07 -10.80
N HIS A 12 11.87 -8.04 -9.95
CA HIS A 12 11.09 -6.81 -10.14
C HIS A 12 11.80 -5.74 -10.99
N GLY A 13 13.02 -6.00 -11.48
CA GLY A 13 13.72 -5.09 -12.40
C GLY A 13 15.03 -4.50 -11.86
N GLY A 14 15.41 -4.87 -10.64
CA GLY A 14 16.71 -4.53 -10.04
C GLY A 14 16.76 -3.14 -9.38
N LEU A 15 17.60 -3.06 -8.34
CA LEU A 15 17.74 -1.83 -7.55
C LEU A 15 18.37 -0.67 -8.35
N GLU A 16 19.33 -0.97 -9.22
CA GLU A 16 20.00 0.05 -10.03
C GLU A 16 18.99 0.78 -10.93
N ASN A 17 18.09 0.03 -11.58
CA ASN A 17 17.05 0.60 -12.41
C ASN A 17 16.04 1.40 -11.57
N TRP A 18 15.59 0.85 -10.43
CA TRP A 18 14.69 1.53 -9.51
C TRP A 18 15.21 2.89 -9.07
N ASN A 19 16.49 2.98 -8.73
CA ASN A 19 17.14 4.20 -8.24
C ASN A 19 17.32 5.30 -9.31
N GLN A 20 17.00 5.03 -10.58
CA GLN A 20 16.99 6.06 -11.63
C GLN A 20 15.73 6.93 -11.59
N HIS A 21 14.72 6.53 -10.79
CA HIS A 21 13.42 7.18 -10.74
C HIS A 21 13.17 7.86 -9.40
N ASN A 22 12.41 8.96 -9.40
CA ASN A 22 12.12 9.73 -8.18
C ASN A 22 10.67 9.61 -7.71
N ALA A 23 9.74 9.43 -8.63
CA ALA A 23 8.33 9.28 -8.34
C ALA A 23 7.62 8.40 -9.37
N LEU A 24 6.53 7.79 -8.94
CA LEU A 24 5.68 6.92 -9.76
C LEU A 24 4.24 7.41 -9.70
N SER A 25 3.60 7.51 -10.86
CA SER A 25 2.19 7.85 -11.00
C SER A 25 1.43 6.67 -11.62
N VAL A 26 0.23 6.37 -11.11
CA VAL A 26 -0.60 5.26 -11.60
C VAL A 26 -2.08 5.59 -11.44
N ASP A 27 -2.90 5.16 -12.41
CA ASP A 27 -4.34 5.29 -12.37
C ASP A 27 -4.97 4.12 -11.63
N LEU A 28 -5.92 4.41 -10.73
CA LEU A 28 -6.57 3.46 -9.84
C LEU A 28 -8.06 3.39 -10.10
N VAL A 29 -8.59 2.17 -10.09
CA VAL A 29 -10.02 1.90 -9.87
C VAL A 29 -10.13 1.12 -8.57
N ILE A 30 -10.78 1.72 -7.59
CA ILE A 30 -10.81 1.24 -6.21
C ILE A 30 -12.24 0.84 -5.82
N GLY A 31 -12.37 -0.35 -5.22
CA GLY A 31 -13.62 -0.89 -4.69
C GLY A 31 -13.40 -1.63 -3.37
N GLY A 32 -14.40 -2.40 -2.94
CA GLY A 32 -14.40 -3.15 -1.69
C GLY A 32 -15.28 -2.54 -0.62
N MET A 33 -15.53 -3.33 0.43
CA MET A 33 -16.50 -2.97 1.48
C MET A 33 -15.98 -1.90 2.47
N LEU A 34 -14.67 -1.69 2.55
CA LEU A 34 -14.04 -0.77 3.53
C LEU A 34 -14.61 0.65 3.42
N TRP A 35 -14.79 1.14 2.21
CA TRP A 35 -15.20 2.53 1.96
C TRP A 35 -16.59 2.84 2.49
N GLY A 36 -17.52 1.88 2.39
CA GLY A 36 -18.85 1.97 3.01
C GLY A 36 -18.78 1.95 4.53
N LEU A 37 -17.99 1.03 5.12
CA LEU A 37 -17.79 0.94 6.56
C LEU A 37 -17.17 2.21 7.15
N LYS A 38 -16.29 2.88 6.38
CA LYS A 38 -15.64 4.13 6.81
C LYS A 38 -16.46 5.39 6.53
N GLY A 39 -17.63 5.27 5.88
CA GLY A 39 -18.45 6.42 5.48
C GLY A 39 -17.84 7.24 4.35
N GLN A 40 -16.95 6.65 3.55
CA GLN A 40 -16.15 7.32 2.52
C GLN A 40 -16.36 6.74 1.11
N ALA A 41 -17.51 6.13 0.86
CA ALA A 41 -17.83 5.55 -0.45
C ALA A 41 -17.70 6.58 -1.58
N GLY A 42 -17.13 6.15 -2.72
CA GLY A 42 -16.98 6.96 -3.94
C GLY A 42 -15.81 7.97 -3.94
N LYS A 43 -15.19 8.28 -2.78
CA LYS A 43 -14.14 9.31 -2.69
C LYS A 43 -12.87 8.98 -3.49
N LEU A 44 -12.53 7.70 -3.60
CA LEU A 44 -11.32 7.21 -4.28
C LEU A 44 -11.66 6.22 -5.41
N GLU A 45 -12.93 6.11 -5.81
CA GLU A 45 -13.36 5.10 -6.79
C GLU A 45 -12.54 5.14 -8.08
N ARG A 46 -12.23 6.34 -8.58
CA ARG A 46 -11.35 6.58 -9.72
C ARG A 46 -10.44 7.75 -9.41
N THR A 47 -9.13 7.48 -9.35
CA THR A 47 -8.15 8.50 -9.00
C THR A 47 -6.79 8.14 -9.61
N THR A 48 -5.93 9.11 -9.80
CA THR A 48 -4.52 8.90 -10.07
C THR A 48 -3.76 9.14 -8.77
N VAL A 49 -2.91 8.20 -8.37
CA VAL A 49 -1.97 8.41 -7.28
C VAL A 49 -0.58 8.67 -7.82
N THR A 50 0.13 9.62 -7.21
CA THR A 50 1.57 9.81 -7.40
C THR A 50 2.26 9.62 -6.06
N VAL A 51 3.32 8.82 -6.03
CA VAL A 51 4.11 8.52 -4.83
C VAL A 51 5.59 8.82 -5.03
N GLY A 52 6.27 9.22 -3.97
CA GLY A 52 7.72 9.32 -3.95
C GLY A 52 8.38 7.94 -3.84
N LEU A 53 9.54 7.74 -4.47
CA LEU A 53 10.29 6.48 -4.40
C LEU A 53 11.43 6.53 -3.38
N GLY A 54 12.00 7.70 -3.11
CA GLY A 54 13.05 7.89 -2.10
C GLY A 54 12.58 8.54 -0.80
N LYS A 55 11.41 9.19 -0.84
CA LYS A 55 10.79 9.87 0.30
C LYS A 55 9.35 9.47 0.43
N GLU A 56 8.90 9.37 1.67
CA GLU A 56 7.52 9.02 1.96
C GLU A 56 6.59 10.22 1.73
N TRP A 57 5.91 10.20 0.59
CA TRP A 57 4.82 11.10 0.26
C TRP A 57 3.92 10.48 -0.81
N ALA A 58 2.67 10.91 -0.82
CA ALA A 58 1.69 10.53 -1.83
C ALA A 58 0.68 11.64 -2.09
N SER A 59 0.11 11.64 -3.30
CA SER A 59 -0.98 12.55 -3.69
C SER A 59 -1.98 11.80 -4.56
N HIS A 60 -3.26 11.84 -4.20
CA HIS A 60 -4.37 11.32 -4.99
C HIS A 60 -5.11 12.47 -5.66
N GLN A 61 -5.40 12.37 -6.96
CA GLN A 61 -6.20 13.35 -7.70
C GLN A 61 -6.95 12.66 -8.86
N PRO A 62 -8.30 12.84 -8.99
CA PRO A 62 -9.15 13.57 -8.06
C PRO A 62 -9.33 12.84 -6.71
N PHE A 63 -9.60 13.61 -5.65
CA PHE A 63 -10.01 13.12 -4.35
C PHE A 63 -11.42 13.62 -4.03
N GLY A 64 -12.40 12.75 -4.17
CA GLY A 64 -13.80 13.14 -4.08
C GLY A 64 -14.22 14.08 -5.23
N PRO A 65 -15.27 14.91 -5.01
CA PRO A 65 -15.74 15.88 -6.01
C PRO A 65 -14.72 17.04 -6.19
N ASP A 66 -15.01 17.89 -7.20
CA ASP A 66 -14.35 19.19 -7.42
C ASP A 66 -12.84 19.14 -7.70
N ASN A 67 -12.36 18.01 -8.22
CA ASN A 67 -10.95 17.83 -8.61
C ASN A 67 -9.95 18.18 -7.49
N ARG A 68 -10.35 17.96 -6.23
CA ARG A 68 -9.46 18.10 -5.07
C ARG A 68 -8.30 17.11 -5.15
N ARG A 69 -7.24 17.39 -4.43
CA ARG A 69 -6.10 16.45 -4.28
C ARG A 69 -5.69 16.31 -2.83
N THR A 70 -5.06 15.17 -2.52
CA THR A 70 -4.45 14.96 -1.22
C THR A 70 -2.96 15.30 -1.27
N ARG A 71 -2.40 15.68 -0.12
CA ARG A 71 -0.95 15.70 0.12
C ARG A 71 -0.68 14.96 1.41
N PHE A 72 -0.02 13.83 1.30
CA PHE A 72 0.37 12.98 2.40
C PHE A 72 1.87 13.05 2.65
N SER A 73 2.25 13.15 3.92
CA SER A 73 3.54 12.80 4.53
C SER A 73 3.29 12.13 5.88
N PRO A 74 4.28 11.44 6.52
CA PRO A 74 4.05 10.72 7.77
C PRO A 74 3.40 11.53 8.89
N ASP A 75 3.76 12.79 9.02
CA ASP A 75 3.35 13.72 10.09
C ASP A 75 2.28 14.70 9.69
N ARG A 76 1.86 14.74 8.42
CA ARG A 76 0.85 15.67 7.95
C ARG A 76 0.10 15.13 6.74
N VAL A 77 -1.20 15.34 6.74
CA VAL A 77 -2.02 15.17 5.54
C VAL A 77 -2.84 16.45 5.30
N ALA A 78 -2.98 16.84 4.03
CA ALA A 78 -3.81 17.95 3.62
C ALA A 78 -4.67 17.58 2.42
N ILE A 79 -5.84 18.20 2.32
CA ILE A 79 -6.72 18.20 1.16
C ILE A 79 -6.67 19.59 0.56
N GLU A 80 -6.35 19.68 -0.72
CA GLU A 80 -6.24 20.94 -1.46
C GLU A 80 -7.32 21.00 -2.56
N ASP A 81 -7.76 22.22 -2.89
CA ASP A 81 -8.61 22.48 -4.05
C ASP A 81 -7.82 22.39 -5.37
N ALA A 82 -8.50 22.59 -6.49
CA ALA A 82 -7.88 22.55 -7.82
C ALA A 82 -6.80 23.63 -8.04
N HIS A 83 -6.77 24.68 -7.20
CA HIS A 83 -5.79 25.78 -7.23
C HIS A 83 -4.63 25.59 -6.26
N GLY A 84 -4.64 24.50 -5.45
CA GLY A 84 -3.61 24.19 -4.46
C GLY A 84 -3.81 24.89 -3.12
N LYS A 85 -4.96 25.50 -2.88
CA LYS A 85 -5.30 26.04 -1.57
C LYS A 85 -5.72 24.91 -0.63
N VAL A 86 -5.12 24.86 0.55
CA VAL A 86 -5.51 23.89 1.59
C VAL A 86 -6.94 24.19 2.05
N ILE A 87 -7.80 23.15 1.95
CA ILE A 87 -9.19 23.17 2.39
C ILE A 87 -9.28 22.61 3.81
N GLU A 88 -8.57 21.51 4.04
CA GLU A 88 -8.55 20.78 5.31
C GLU A 88 -7.19 20.15 5.52
N GLU A 89 -6.70 20.09 6.76
CA GLU A 89 -5.46 19.45 7.09
C GLU A 89 -5.50 18.77 8.46
N LEU A 90 -4.63 17.80 8.65
CA LEU A 90 -4.48 17.08 9.91
C LEU A 90 -2.98 16.86 10.19
N ALA A 91 -2.49 17.45 11.28
CA ALA A 91 -1.15 17.22 11.79
C ALA A 91 -1.15 15.96 12.67
N ALA A 92 -0.01 15.25 12.72
CA ALA A 92 0.15 14.00 13.45
C ALA A 92 -1.03 13.02 13.22
N PRO A 93 -1.38 12.72 11.95
CA PRO A 93 -2.64 12.08 11.58
C PRO A 93 -2.84 10.71 12.23
N ARG A 94 -1.77 9.93 12.47
CA ARG A 94 -1.87 8.60 13.09
C ARG A 94 -2.49 8.66 14.48
N ALA A 95 -2.22 9.71 15.27
CA ALA A 95 -2.77 9.87 16.62
C ALA A 95 -4.30 10.06 16.61
N SER A 96 -4.88 10.56 15.51
CA SER A 96 -6.33 10.78 15.38
C SER A 96 -7.16 9.49 15.33
N PHE A 97 -6.50 8.33 15.17
CA PHE A 97 -7.17 7.02 15.11
C PHE A 97 -7.18 6.29 16.44
N ALA A 98 -6.76 6.94 17.54
CA ALA A 98 -6.79 6.30 18.85
C ALA A 98 -8.20 5.79 19.20
N GLY A 99 -8.31 4.49 19.55
CA GLY A 99 -9.57 3.83 19.87
C GLY A 99 -10.46 3.47 18.67
N HIS A 100 -10.00 3.64 17.44
CA HIS A 100 -10.74 3.21 16.25
C HIS A 100 -10.75 1.67 16.12
N ALA A 101 -11.91 1.15 15.74
CA ALA A 101 -12.12 -0.23 15.29
C ALA A 101 -12.35 -0.27 13.76
N LEU A 102 -12.56 -1.48 13.24
CA LEU A 102 -12.81 -1.65 11.80
C LEU A 102 -14.04 -0.85 11.33
N GLU A 103 -15.08 -0.77 12.14
CA GLU A 103 -16.34 -0.11 11.78
C GLU A 103 -16.36 1.40 12.08
N THR A 104 -15.33 1.93 12.75
CA THR A 104 -15.29 3.37 13.10
C THR A 104 -15.20 4.21 11.82
N PRO A 105 -16.16 5.13 11.56
CA PRO A 105 -16.10 6.01 10.39
C PRO A 105 -14.87 6.93 10.40
N TRP A 106 -14.39 7.31 9.23
CA TRP A 106 -13.26 8.21 9.07
C TRP A 106 -13.69 9.59 8.56
N THR A 107 -12.93 10.60 8.93
CA THR A 107 -12.98 11.92 8.27
C THR A 107 -12.25 11.87 6.91
N GLU A 108 -12.44 12.88 6.07
CA GLU A 108 -11.71 12.96 4.78
C GLU A 108 -10.18 13.02 4.96
N PRO A 109 -9.60 13.79 5.90
CA PRO A 109 -8.16 13.73 6.17
C PRO A 109 -7.68 12.37 6.67
N GLN A 110 -8.45 11.65 7.47
CA GLN A 110 -8.13 10.30 7.90
C GLN A 110 -8.10 9.32 6.72
N LEU A 111 -9.09 9.41 5.80
CA LEU A 111 -9.06 8.64 4.55
C LEU A 111 -7.81 8.99 3.71
N ALA A 112 -7.51 10.28 3.55
CA ALA A 112 -6.35 10.74 2.78
C ALA A 112 -5.02 10.24 3.37
N TYR A 113 -4.91 10.18 4.70
CA TYR A 113 -3.76 9.60 5.40
C TYR A 113 -3.62 8.10 5.13
N PHE A 114 -4.71 7.33 5.34
CA PHE A 114 -4.73 5.90 5.06
C PHE A 114 -4.34 5.59 3.62
N ALA A 115 -5.01 6.23 2.65
CA ALA A 115 -4.74 6.01 1.24
C ALA A 115 -3.29 6.40 0.86
N GLY A 116 -2.78 7.47 1.47
CA GLY A 116 -1.43 7.97 1.23
C GLY A 116 -0.37 6.95 1.61
N TYR A 117 -0.34 6.52 2.86
CA TYR A 117 0.68 5.56 3.31
C TYR A 117 0.49 4.17 2.67
N ALA A 118 -0.76 3.73 2.46
CA ALA A 118 -1.03 2.44 1.87
C ALA A 118 -0.49 2.37 0.43
N MET A 119 -0.83 3.36 -0.41
CA MET A 119 -0.35 3.38 -1.78
C MET A 119 1.16 3.63 -1.88
N TRP A 120 1.74 4.45 -0.99
CA TRP A 120 3.17 4.59 -0.91
C TRP A 120 3.86 3.26 -0.59
N THR A 121 3.41 2.54 0.44
CA THR A 121 3.92 1.21 0.79
C THR A 121 3.78 0.24 -0.38
N TYR A 122 2.59 0.15 -0.97
CA TYR A 122 2.30 -0.83 -2.03
C TYR A 122 3.11 -0.62 -3.30
N LEU A 123 3.32 0.62 -3.70
CA LEU A 123 4.01 0.97 -4.94
C LEU A 123 5.54 0.96 -4.79
N ASN A 124 6.06 1.06 -3.57
CA ASN A 124 7.48 0.93 -3.28
C ASN A 124 7.93 -0.51 -3.01
N LEU A 125 7.01 -1.45 -2.71
CA LEU A 125 7.38 -2.87 -2.58
C LEU A 125 7.76 -3.47 -3.95
N PRO A 126 8.80 -4.34 -3.99
CA PRO A 126 9.60 -4.85 -2.89
C PRO A 126 10.81 -3.96 -2.50
N PHE A 127 11.12 -2.90 -3.23
CA PHE A 127 12.30 -2.05 -3.01
C PHE A 127 12.29 -1.37 -1.64
N LEU A 128 11.11 -1.13 -1.07
CA LEU A 128 10.92 -0.63 0.29
C LEU A 128 11.60 -1.50 1.36
N ALA A 129 11.79 -2.80 1.09
CA ALA A 129 12.54 -3.70 1.98
C ALA A 129 14.04 -3.34 2.12
N LEU A 130 14.56 -2.46 1.26
CA LEU A 130 15.92 -1.94 1.31
C LEU A 130 16.00 -0.51 1.88
N HIS A 131 14.86 0.06 2.25
CA HIS A 131 14.81 1.41 2.80
C HIS A 131 15.44 1.47 4.20
N GLU A 132 16.09 2.59 4.51
CA GLU A 132 16.60 2.85 5.87
C GLU A 132 15.44 2.76 6.88
N GLY A 133 15.66 2.03 7.98
CA GLY A 133 14.64 1.78 9.00
C GLY A 133 13.71 0.60 8.71
N VAL A 134 14.05 -0.26 7.73
CA VAL A 134 13.37 -1.54 7.48
C VAL A 134 14.33 -2.71 7.73
N GLU A 135 13.96 -3.60 8.65
CA GLU A 135 14.66 -4.85 8.89
C GLU A 135 13.95 -5.99 8.17
N VAL A 136 14.71 -6.94 7.63
CA VAL A 136 14.18 -8.06 6.84
C VAL A 136 14.65 -9.39 7.40
N GLU A 137 13.70 -10.33 7.59
CA GLU A 137 13.94 -11.70 8.04
C GLU A 137 13.27 -12.69 7.09
N GLU A 138 13.97 -13.79 6.74
CA GLU A 138 13.36 -14.90 6.00
C GLU A 138 12.53 -15.77 6.94
N LEU A 139 11.33 -16.16 6.51
CA LEU A 139 10.44 -17.07 7.24
C LEU A 139 10.38 -18.43 6.57
N PRO A 140 9.88 -19.49 7.27
CA PRO A 140 9.62 -20.79 6.66
C PRO A 140 8.68 -20.68 5.45
N ILE A 141 8.89 -21.55 4.46
CA ILE A 141 8.08 -21.61 3.23
C ILE A 141 6.58 -21.69 3.58
N TRP A 142 5.80 -20.89 2.89
CA TRP A 142 4.34 -20.87 2.94
C TRP A 142 3.78 -21.64 1.75
N HIS A 143 2.82 -22.54 2.01
CA HIS A 143 2.13 -23.29 0.95
C HIS A 143 0.70 -22.82 0.81
N GLU A 144 0.34 -22.37 -0.39
CA GLU A 144 -1.01 -21.93 -0.70
C GLU A 144 -1.34 -22.18 -2.18
N ASN A 145 -2.55 -22.66 -2.44
CA ASN A 145 -3.06 -22.92 -3.80
C ASN A 145 -2.17 -23.82 -4.67
N GLY A 146 -1.42 -24.74 -4.05
CA GLY A 146 -0.50 -25.65 -4.75
C GLY A 146 0.87 -25.03 -5.08
N GLU A 147 1.11 -23.79 -4.71
CA GLU A 147 2.41 -23.12 -4.82
C GLU A 147 3.15 -23.11 -3.49
N ALA A 148 4.48 -23.01 -3.56
CA ALA A 148 5.36 -22.76 -2.42
C ALA A 148 5.89 -21.34 -2.53
N TRP A 149 5.58 -20.48 -1.55
CA TRP A 149 6.04 -19.10 -1.53
C TRP A 149 7.11 -18.89 -0.48
N ARG A 150 8.01 -17.93 -0.74
CA ARG A 150 9.11 -17.54 0.15
C ARG A 150 8.72 -16.26 0.88
N PRO A 151 8.36 -16.34 2.18
CA PRO A 151 7.96 -15.16 2.93
C PRO A 151 9.19 -14.39 3.44
N LEU A 152 9.07 -13.06 3.40
CA LEU A 152 9.99 -12.12 4.03
C LEU A 152 9.21 -11.27 5.03
N ARG A 153 9.60 -11.31 6.30
CA ARG A 153 9.07 -10.40 7.34
C ARG A 153 9.81 -9.08 7.23
N LEU A 154 9.04 -8.01 7.17
CA LEU A 154 9.52 -6.63 7.20
C LEU A 154 9.17 -6.02 8.55
N THR A 155 10.14 -5.46 9.26
CA THR A 155 9.93 -4.70 10.50
C THR A 155 10.29 -3.25 10.24
N PHE A 156 9.30 -2.38 10.30
CA PHE A 156 9.43 -0.95 10.02
C PHE A 156 9.78 -0.17 11.28
N SER A 157 10.63 0.85 11.15
CA SER A 157 10.85 1.84 12.21
C SER A 157 9.61 2.70 12.41
N ASP A 158 9.49 3.32 13.58
CA ASP A 158 8.35 4.16 13.94
C ASP A 158 8.29 5.48 13.13
N THR A 159 9.31 5.77 12.33
CA THR A 159 9.36 6.96 11.45
C THR A 159 8.68 6.74 10.11
N ILE A 160 8.36 5.49 9.75
CA ILE A 160 7.70 5.12 8.50
C ILE A 160 6.21 4.91 8.76
N ALA A 161 5.37 5.71 8.12
CA ALA A 161 3.93 5.53 8.20
C ALA A 161 3.49 4.40 7.27
N THR A 162 2.93 3.33 7.85
CA THR A 162 2.46 2.15 7.13
C THR A 162 1.35 1.46 7.91
N HIS A 163 0.83 0.33 7.45
CA HIS A 163 -0.29 -0.37 8.08
C HIS A 163 0.01 -0.82 9.50
N SER A 164 1.14 -1.49 9.69
CA SER A 164 1.64 -2.01 10.97
C SER A 164 3.15 -2.06 10.97
N LYS A 165 3.71 -2.11 12.19
CA LYS A 165 5.17 -2.22 12.37
C LYS A 165 5.75 -3.49 11.75
N VAL A 166 5.02 -4.59 11.79
CA VAL A 166 5.44 -5.89 11.23
C VAL A 166 4.51 -6.28 10.09
N GLN A 167 5.09 -6.58 8.93
CA GLN A 167 4.36 -7.01 7.74
C GLN A 167 5.11 -8.17 7.08
N THR A 168 4.43 -8.97 6.28
CA THR A 168 5.05 -10.11 5.57
C THR A 168 4.72 -10.04 4.10
N ILE A 169 5.74 -10.07 3.24
CA ILE A 169 5.58 -10.22 1.79
C ILE A 169 5.93 -11.65 1.38
N TYR A 170 5.22 -12.19 0.40
CA TYR A 170 5.40 -13.56 -0.08
C TYR A 170 5.74 -13.54 -1.56
N ALA A 171 6.86 -14.16 -1.93
CA ALA A 171 7.30 -14.26 -3.31
C ALA A 171 7.15 -15.68 -3.83
N GLY A 172 6.69 -15.82 -5.08
CA GLY A 172 6.71 -17.08 -5.81
C GLY A 172 8.13 -17.49 -6.24
N ASP A 173 8.26 -18.65 -6.84
CA ASP A 173 9.57 -19.15 -7.34
C ASP A 173 10.18 -18.26 -8.44
N ASP A 174 9.34 -17.51 -9.17
CA ASP A 174 9.77 -16.50 -10.14
C ASP A 174 10.24 -15.17 -9.51
N GLY A 175 10.24 -15.09 -8.17
CA GLY A 175 10.61 -13.90 -7.40
C GLY A 175 9.56 -12.80 -7.38
N LEU A 176 8.43 -12.93 -8.06
CA LEU A 176 7.37 -11.92 -8.03
C LEU A 176 6.49 -12.07 -6.79
N LEU A 177 6.08 -10.94 -6.21
CA LEU A 177 5.22 -10.95 -5.04
C LEU A 177 3.83 -11.53 -5.38
N ARG A 178 3.33 -12.38 -4.50
CA ARG A 178 1.99 -12.98 -4.57
C ARG A 178 1.05 -12.42 -3.52
N ARG A 179 1.58 -12.13 -2.32
CA ARG A 179 0.79 -11.74 -1.17
C ARG A 179 1.58 -10.81 -0.25
N HIS A 180 0.86 -9.97 0.49
CA HIS A 180 1.37 -9.03 1.48
C HIS A 180 0.43 -9.02 2.68
N ASP A 181 0.89 -9.48 3.83
CA ASP A 181 0.10 -9.54 5.06
C ASP A 181 0.50 -8.45 6.04
N TYR A 182 -0.49 -7.90 6.70
CA TYR A 182 -0.32 -6.86 7.73
C TYR A 182 -1.56 -6.78 8.63
N ALA A 183 -1.43 -6.14 9.77
CA ALA A 183 -2.58 -5.65 10.55
C ALA A 183 -2.85 -4.19 10.18
N VAL A 184 -4.11 -3.77 10.10
CA VAL A 184 -4.45 -2.35 9.93
C VAL A 184 -4.61 -1.73 11.30
N GLU A 185 -3.48 -1.27 11.89
CA GLU A 185 -3.44 -0.74 13.27
C GLU A 185 -4.45 0.39 13.50
N ILE A 186 -4.59 1.30 12.53
CA ILE A 186 -5.55 2.42 12.62
C ILE A 186 -7.03 2.01 12.47
N ALA A 187 -7.28 0.72 12.31
CA ALA A 187 -8.62 0.13 12.22
C ALA A 187 -8.76 -1.06 13.17
N GLY A 188 -8.20 -0.95 14.40
CA GLY A 188 -8.30 -1.95 15.45
C GLY A 188 -7.52 -3.23 15.17
N ASP A 189 -6.32 -3.11 14.59
CA ASP A 189 -5.44 -4.24 14.27
C ASP A 189 -6.10 -5.29 13.35
N SER A 190 -6.99 -4.84 12.47
CA SER A 190 -7.70 -5.74 11.55
C SER A 190 -6.71 -6.48 10.64
N PRO A 191 -6.63 -7.83 10.71
CA PRO A 191 -5.67 -8.60 9.93
C PRO A 191 -6.08 -8.65 8.45
N ALA A 192 -5.09 -8.45 7.56
CA ALA A 192 -5.29 -8.41 6.12
C ALA A 192 -4.42 -9.44 5.40
N ALA A 193 -5.04 -10.17 4.47
CA ALA A 193 -4.39 -10.99 3.45
C ALA A 193 -4.57 -10.28 2.10
N HIS A 194 -3.48 -9.70 1.58
CA HIS A 194 -3.50 -8.86 0.39
C HIS A 194 -2.81 -9.56 -0.78
N TYR A 195 -3.56 -9.97 -1.78
CA TYR A 195 -3.08 -10.66 -2.97
C TYR A 195 -2.72 -9.69 -4.09
N LEU A 196 -1.64 -10.01 -4.80
CA LEU A 196 -1.11 -9.25 -5.92
C LEU A 196 -1.06 -10.13 -7.18
N GLY A 197 -1.42 -9.57 -8.33
CA GLY A 197 -1.40 -10.34 -9.59
C GLY A 197 -1.38 -9.48 -10.84
N LYS A 198 -1.35 -10.15 -12.00
CA LYS A 198 -1.40 -9.54 -13.34
C LYS A 198 -0.30 -8.50 -13.55
N TYR A 199 0.94 -8.96 -13.54
CA TYR A 199 2.11 -8.07 -13.66
C TYR A 199 2.26 -7.46 -15.07
N VAL A 200 2.66 -6.18 -15.09
CA VAL A 200 3.14 -5.45 -16.28
C VAL A 200 4.56 -4.98 -16.06
N THR A 201 5.28 -4.70 -17.15
CA THR A 201 6.63 -4.12 -17.09
C THR A 201 6.60 -2.70 -17.63
N VAL A 202 7.10 -1.75 -16.86
CA VAL A 202 7.23 -0.34 -17.24
C VAL A 202 8.67 0.09 -16.95
N ASP A 203 9.38 0.54 -17.98
CA ASP A 203 10.80 0.91 -17.93
C ASP A 203 11.69 -0.13 -17.23
N GLY A 204 11.40 -1.44 -17.50
CA GLY A 204 12.12 -2.56 -16.91
C GLY A 204 11.68 -2.98 -15.50
N ILE A 205 10.85 -2.19 -14.82
CA ILE A 205 10.31 -2.51 -13.48
C ILE A 205 8.96 -3.21 -13.62
N LYS A 206 8.74 -4.26 -12.83
CA LYS A 206 7.49 -5.03 -12.83
C LYS A 206 6.56 -4.60 -11.72
N PHE A 207 5.32 -4.30 -12.08
CA PHE A 207 4.25 -3.87 -11.18
C PHE A 207 3.03 -4.78 -11.29
N PRO A 208 2.37 -5.17 -10.15
CA PRO A 208 1.08 -5.85 -10.19
C PRO A 208 -0.02 -4.86 -10.60
N THR A 209 -0.90 -5.27 -11.50
CA THR A 209 -2.05 -4.44 -11.94
C THR A 209 -3.35 -4.80 -11.20
N GLU A 210 -3.31 -5.81 -10.35
CA GLU A 210 -4.45 -6.24 -9.55
C GLU A 210 -4.05 -6.43 -8.10
N ARG A 211 -4.84 -5.86 -7.18
CA ARG A 211 -4.70 -6.03 -5.74
C ARG A 211 -6.06 -6.35 -5.12
N ARG A 212 -6.12 -7.38 -4.28
CA ARG A 212 -7.33 -7.82 -3.57
C ARG A 212 -6.99 -8.06 -2.11
N VAL A 213 -7.63 -7.32 -1.24
CA VAL A 213 -7.41 -7.36 0.21
C VAL A 213 -8.62 -7.98 0.88
N TYR A 214 -8.39 -9.02 1.64
CA TYR A 214 -9.39 -9.71 2.42
C TYR A 214 -9.07 -9.61 3.91
N VAL A 215 -10.08 -9.71 4.75
CA VAL A 215 -9.83 -10.00 6.17
C VAL A 215 -9.17 -11.37 6.26
N ALA A 216 -8.08 -11.48 7.01
CA ALA A 216 -7.43 -12.75 7.29
C ALA A 216 -8.08 -13.46 8.49
N GLY A 217 -8.37 -14.75 8.34
CA GLY A 217 -8.81 -15.60 9.44
C GLY A 217 -7.67 -15.95 10.42
N PRO A 218 -7.99 -16.65 11.51
CA PRO A 218 -7.00 -17.05 12.52
C PRO A 218 -5.89 -17.96 12.00
N ASP A 219 -6.14 -18.68 10.90
CA ASP A 219 -5.18 -19.53 10.21
C ASP A 219 -4.34 -18.76 9.16
N GLY A 220 -4.49 -17.44 9.10
CA GLY A 220 -3.85 -16.57 8.13
C GLY A 220 -4.44 -16.64 6.73
N LYS A 221 -5.50 -17.42 6.49
CA LYS A 221 -6.14 -17.50 5.17
C LYS A 221 -7.14 -16.39 4.96
N PRO A 222 -7.41 -16.00 3.69
CA PRO A 222 -8.40 -14.98 3.40
C PRO A 222 -9.80 -15.47 3.74
N MET A 223 -10.64 -14.58 4.21
CA MET A 223 -12.09 -14.80 4.31
C MET A 223 -12.74 -14.30 3.00
N PRO A 224 -13.13 -15.16 2.05
CA PRO A 224 -13.49 -14.75 0.68
C PRO A 224 -14.66 -13.75 0.61
N ASP A 225 -15.61 -13.86 1.54
CA ASP A 225 -16.78 -12.98 1.59
C ASP A 225 -16.46 -11.57 2.17
N LEU A 226 -15.25 -11.38 2.73
CA LEU A 226 -14.84 -10.15 3.38
C LEU A 226 -13.72 -9.46 2.61
N MET A 227 -13.95 -9.15 1.33
CA MET A 227 -13.03 -8.35 0.53
C MET A 227 -13.15 -6.88 0.93
N THR A 228 -12.19 -6.41 1.71
CA THR A 228 -12.17 -5.03 2.23
C THR A 228 -11.77 -4.01 1.17
N VAL A 229 -10.78 -4.34 0.33
CA VAL A 229 -10.28 -3.43 -0.72
C VAL A 229 -10.00 -4.21 -2.00
N SER A 230 -10.43 -3.67 -3.13
CA SER A 230 -9.96 -4.05 -4.46
C SER A 230 -9.34 -2.85 -5.15
N ILE A 231 -8.20 -3.05 -5.84
CA ILE A 231 -7.56 -2.01 -6.65
C ILE A 231 -7.16 -2.62 -7.99
N ASP A 232 -7.66 -2.04 -9.07
CA ASP A 232 -7.16 -2.27 -10.41
C ASP A 232 -6.28 -1.07 -10.80
N LEU A 233 -5.05 -1.36 -11.26
CA LEU A 233 -4.02 -0.36 -11.52
C LEU A 233 -3.67 -0.36 -13.00
N SER A 234 -3.53 0.84 -13.59
CA SER A 234 -3.19 1.01 -15.00
C SER A 234 -2.38 2.29 -15.22
N ASN A 235 -1.83 2.43 -16.43
CA ASN A 235 -1.11 3.65 -16.83
C ASN A 235 0.02 4.03 -15.87
N TYR A 236 0.81 3.05 -15.46
CA TYR A 236 2.03 3.28 -14.69
C TYR A 236 3.00 4.17 -15.49
N ARG A 237 3.54 5.20 -14.85
CA ARG A 237 4.55 6.10 -15.45
C ARG A 237 5.44 6.68 -14.37
N PHE A 238 6.74 6.67 -14.60
CA PHE A 238 7.69 7.42 -13.78
C PHE A 238 7.59 8.92 -14.11
N VAL A 239 7.74 9.78 -13.08
CA VAL A 239 7.58 11.25 -13.19
C VAL A 239 8.65 11.97 -12.35
#